data_d9183884977a0e1e6d8a0f5c1782974c
#
_entry.id   d9183884977a0e1e6d8a0f5c1782974c
#
_cell.length_a   1.000
_cell.length_b   1.000
_cell.length_c   1.000
_cell.angle_alpha   90.00
_cell.angle_beta   90.00
_cell.angle_gamma   90.00
#
_symmetry.space_group_name_H-M   'P 1'
#
loop_
_entity.id
_entity.type
_entity.pdbx_description
1 polymer ?
#
loop_
_entity_poly.entity_id
_entity_poly.type
_entity_poly.pdbx_seq_one_letter_code
_entity_poly.pdbx_strand_id
1 'polypeptide(L)'
;MTTTTSTTGAAAARAWRGIAPWLVPLALLVAWEIGTRTGWLSTRVLPEPVAVVRAAWSLVTSGEMWANVKVSTWRALLGFAVGGGVGLALGLATGLSKAAEVALDSTIQMIRNIPALAMIPLVILWFGIDEKAKLFLVALGVFFPVYINTYHGIRSVDASLIEMAKSYGVRGFALYRHVILPGALPSILVGVRFALGLMWVMLIVAETISAQSGIGYMTMNAREFLQTDVVVVGILLYAVLGKLADVLAKWLERVTLCWHPAYQSGAKA
;
A
#
# COMPACT_ATOMS: atom_id res chain seq x y z
N MET A 1 4.47 -21.16 -53.88
CA MET A 1 5.40 -21.29 -52.72
C MET A 1 4.74 -20.73 -51.51
N THR A 2 4.10 -21.55 -50.70
CA THR A 2 3.40 -21.18 -49.47
C THR A 2 4.41 -21.31 -48.33
N THR A 3 4.79 -20.18 -47.77
CA THR A 3 5.66 -20.12 -46.59
C THR A 3 4.87 -20.53 -45.34
N THR A 4 5.06 -21.76 -44.91
CA THR A 4 4.63 -22.24 -43.59
C THR A 4 5.47 -21.56 -42.52
N THR A 5 5.01 -20.41 -42.01
CA THR A 5 5.60 -19.74 -40.83
C THR A 5 5.35 -20.61 -39.61
N SER A 6 6.42 -21.10 -39.01
CA SER A 6 6.47 -22.08 -37.92
C SER A 6 5.66 -21.63 -36.68
N THR A 7 4.54 -22.28 -36.42
CA THR A 7 3.73 -22.16 -35.20
C THR A 7 4.51 -22.50 -33.95
N THR A 8 5.63 -23.20 -34.03
CA THR A 8 6.53 -23.57 -32.95
C THR A 8 7.26 -22.36 -32.32
N GLY A 9 7.65 -21.35 -33.11
CA GLY A 9 8.31 -20.16 -32.61
C GLY A 9 7.39 -19.26 -31.75
N ALA A 10 6.12 -19.17 -32.13
CA ALA A 10 5.14 -18.37 -31.37
C ALA A 10 4.74 -19.03 -30.04
N ALA A 11 4.69 -20.36 -29.99
CA ALA A 11 4.44 -21.13 -28.78
C ALA A 11 5.62 -21.02 -27.78
N ALA A 12 6.86 -21.16 -28.29
CA ALA A 12 8.08 -21.00 -27.48
C ALA A 12 8.24 -19.57 -26.94
N ALA A 13 7.96 -18.54 -27.73
CA ALA A 13 7.98 -17.14 -27.27
C ALA A 13 6.92 -16.84 -26.22
N ARG A 14 5.75 -17.48 -26.30
CA ARG A 14 4.68 -17.35 -25.32
C ARG A 14 5.03 -18.04 -24.01
N ALA A 15 5.59 -19.26 -24.06
CA ALA A 15 6.10 -19.99 -22.92
C ALA A 15 7.25 -19.23 -22.23
N TRP A 16 8.18 -18.68 -23.02
CA TRP A 16 9.29 -17.87 -22.50
C TRP A 16 8.79 -16.62 -21.75
N ARG A 17 7.81 -15.90 -22.30
CA ARG A 17 7.21 -14.73 -21.59
C ARG A 17 6.50 -15.10 -20.29
N GLY A 18 6.02 -16.34 -20.17
CA GLY A 18 5.43 -16.84 -18.92
C GLY A 18 6.48 -17.26 -17.88
N ILE A 19 7.60 -17.83 -18.32
CA ILE A 19 8.63 -18.39 -17.43
C ILE A 19 9.70 -17.33 -17.07
N ALA A 20 10.07 -16.45 -18.00
CA ALA A 20 11.14 -15.47 -17.80
C ALA A 20 10.97 -14.60 -16.51
N PRO A 21 9.78 -14.13 -16.12
CA PRO A 21 9.62 -13.36 -14.89
C PRO A 21 9.93 -14.16 -13.62
N TRP A 22 9.85 -15.50 -13.68
CA TRP A 22 10.09 -16.37 -12.52
C TRP A 22 11.53 -16.85 -12.39
N LEU A 23 12.35 -16.70 -13.45
CA LEU A 23 13.74 -17.19 -13.46
C LEU A 23 14.59 -16.51 -12.37
N VAL A 24 14.49 -15.19 -12.25
CA VAL A 24 15.28 -14.45 -11.26
C VAL A 24 14.82 -14.78 -9.83
N PRO A 25 13.53 -14.75 -9.48
CA PRO A 25 13.08 -15.18 -8.15
C PRO A 25 13.48 -16.61 -7.80
N LEU A 26 13.34 -17.56 -8.74
CA LEU A 26 13.75 -18.94 -8.53
C LEU A 26 15.27 -19.10 -8.37
N ALA A 27 16.05 -18.41 -9.20
CA ALA A 27 17.52 -18.41 -9.07
C ALA A 27 17.96 -17.85 -7.71
N LEU A 28 17.31 -16.80 -7.21
CA LEU A 28 17.60 -16.24 -5.88
C LEU A 28 17.23 -17.23 -4.77
N LEU A 29 16.12 -17.93 -4.87
CA LEU A 29 15.74 -18.97 -3.89
C LEU A 29 16.72 -20.13 -3.89
N VAL A 30 17.15 -20.59 -5.07
CA VAL A 30 18.14 -21.66 -5.19
C VAL A 30 19.51 -21.22 -4.66
N ALA A 31 19.93 -20.01 -4.98
CA ALA A 31 21.19 -19.44 -4.46
C ALA A 31 21.14 -19.31 -2.91
N TRP A 32 19.99 -18.90 -2.36
CA TRP A 32 19.80 -18.85 -0.93
C TRP A 32 19.88 -20.25 -0.29
N GLU A 33 19.17 -21.24 -0.82
CA GLU A 33 19.23 -22.63 -0.33
C GLU A 33 20.66 -23.21 -0.38
N ILE A 34 21.36 -23.00 -1.50
CA ILE A 34 22.75 -23.47 -1.65
C ILE A 34 23.67 -22.75 -0.64
N GLY A 35 23.55 -21.41 -0.52
CA GLY A 35 24.37 -20.62 0.39
C GLY A 35 24.23 -21.01 1.86
N THR A 36 23.00 -21.37 2.28
CA THR A 36 22.74 -21.84 3.65
C THR A 36 23.23 -23.27 3.87
N ARG A 37 23.03 -24.17 2.91
CA ARG A 37 23.51 -25.58 3.01
C ARG A 37 25.00 -25.73 2.93
N THR A 38 25.70 -24.90 2.17
CA THR A 38 27.16 -24.92 2.07
C THR A 38 27.88 -24.26 3.25
N GLY A 39 27.11 -23.65 4.18
CA GLY A 39 27.67 -22.94 5.34
C GLY A 39 28.24 -21.56 4.99
N TRP A 40 28.09 -21.10 3.75
CA TRP A 40 28.53 -19.78 3.31
C TRP A 40 27.69 -18.67 4.00
N LEU A 41 26.40 -18.95 4.20
CA LEU A 41 25.48 -18.12 4.97
C LEU A 41 25.18 -18.81 6.31
N SER A 42 25.41 -18.10 7.41
CA SER A 42 25.06 -18.61 8.74
C SER A 42 23.55 -18.73 8.88
N THR A 43 23.06 -19.92 9.22
CA THR A 43 21.63 -20.19 9.45
C THR A 43 21.06 -19.39 10.63
N ARG A 44 21.91 -18.84 11.51
CA ARG A 44 21.50 -17.93 12.58
C ARG A 44 21.10 -16.54 12.05
N VAL A 45 21.66 -16.13 10.92
CA VAL A 45 21.39 -14.81 10.29
C VAL A 45 20.31 -14.97 9.23
N LEU A 46 20.43 -15.98 8.38
CA LEU A 46 19.47 -16.27 7.33
C LEU A 46 19.12 -17.76 7.38
N PRO A 47 17.90 -18.13 7.83
CA PRO A 47 17.48 -19.53 7.96
C PRO A 47 17.33 -20.19 6.60
N GLU A 48 17.35 -21.51 6.56
CA GLU A 48 17.08 -22.26 5.34
C GLU A 48 15.64 -22.00 4.85
N PRO A 49 15.40 -21.87 3.53
CA PRO A 49 14.05 -21.73 2.97
C PRO A 49 13.07 -22.80 3.47
N VAL A 50 13.54 -24.05 3.61
CA VAL A 50 12.73 -25.14 4.14
C VAL A 50 12.33 -24.92 5.62
N ALA A 51 13.23 -24.36 6.44
CA ALA A 51 12.92 -24.00 7.83
C ALA A 51 11.83 -22.91 7.89
N VAL A 52 11.92 -21.89 7.01
CA VAL A 52 10.90 -20.83 6.91
C VAL A 52 9.53 -21.41 6.54
N VAL A 53 9.47 -22.34 5.56
CA VAL A 53 8.21 -23.00 5.18
C VAL A 53 7.65 -23.83 6.35
N ARG A 54 8.50 -24.53 7.08
CA ARG A 54 8.10 -25.31 8.25
C ARG A 54 7.58 -24.43 9.38
N ALA A 55 8.26 -23.30 9.67
CA ALA A 55 7.82 -22.33 10.64
C ALA A 55 6.47 -21.71 10.24
N ALA A 56 6.31 -21.34 8.97
CA ALA A 56 5.03 -20.84 8.44
C ALA A 56 3.91 -21.85 8.63
N TRP A 57 4.15 -23.13 8.32
CA TRP A 57 3.18 -24.20 8.52
C TRP A 57 2.79 -24.39 9.99
N SER A 58 3.77 -24.37 10.89
CA SER A 58 3.53 -24.44 12.34
C SER A 58 2.67 -23.28 12.83
N LEU A 59 2.96 -22.04 12.39
CA LEU A 59 2.18 -20.86 12.76
C LEU A 59 0.75 -20.88 12.20
N VAL A 60 0.55 -21.48 11.01
CA VAL A 60 -0.79 -21.68 10.43
C VAL A 60 -1.58 -22.69 11.24
N THR A 61 -0.98 -23.83 11.55
CA THR A 61 -1.66 -24.94 12.25
C THR A 61 -1.92 -24.64 13.72
N SER A 62 -1.06 -23.87 14.39
CA SER A 62 -1.30 -23.37 15.75
C SER A 62 -2.39 -22.29 15.83
N GLY A 63 -2.74 -21.68 14.70
CA GLY A 63 -3.66 -20.54 14.65
C GLY A 63 -3.03 -19.19 15.00
N GLU A 64 -1.78 -19.15 15.46
CA GLU A 64 -1.08 -17.95 15.87
C GLU A 64 -0.93 -16.93 14.73
N MET A 65 -0.61 -17.41 13.52
CA MET A 65 -0.53 -16.56 12.34
C MET A 65 -1.84 -15.82 12.08
N TRP A 66 -2.97 -16.51 12.13
CA TRP A 66 -4.29 -15.92 11.85
C TRP A 66 -4.71 -14.91 12.90
N ALA A 67 -4.42 -15.16 14.18
CA ALA A 67 -4.68 -14.23 15.26
C ALA A 67 -3.91 -12.91 15.04
N ASN A 68 -2.61 -12.98 14.75
CA ASN A 68 -1.77 -11.80 14.53
C ASN A 68 -2.12 -11.07 13.23
N VAL A 69 -2.37 -11.77 12.13
CA VAL A 69 -2.81 -11.17 10.85
C VAL A 69 -4.12 -10.43 11.01
N LYS A 70 -5.10 -11.00 11.73
CA LYS A 70 -6.40 -10.36 11.98
C LYS A 70 -6.24 -9.04 12.74
N VAL A 71 -5.43 -9.03 13.79
CA VAL A 71 -5.19 -7.84 14.61
C VAL A 71 -4.48 -6.75 13.79
N SER A 72 -3.40 -7.09 13.09
CA SER A 72 -2.67 -6.15 12.24
C SER A 72 -3.54 -5.59 11.12
N THR A 73 -4.32 -6.44 10.46
CA THR A 73 -5.24 -5.99 9.39
C THR A 73 -6.32 -5.05 9.92
N TRP A 74 -6.88 -5.34 11.09
CA TRP A 74 -7.86 -4.47 11.74
C TRP A 74 -7.28 -3.08 12.06
N ARG A 75 -6.08 -3.04 12.67
CA ARG A 75 -5.36 -1.78 12.94
C ARG A 75 -5.07 -0.99 11.65
N ALA A 76 -4.59 -1.70 10.61
CA ALA A 76 -4.32 -1.11 9.32
C ALA A 76 -5.56 -0.44 8.72
N LEU A 77 -6.68 -1.18 8.66
CA LEU A 77 -7.93 -0.68 8.09
C LEU A 77 -8.53 0.48 8.88
N LEU A 78 -8.51 0.42 10.22
CA LEU A 78 -8.98 1.53 11.05
C LEU A 78 -8.10 2.77 10.88
N GLY A 79 -6.78 2.63 10.94
CA GLY A 79 -5.86 3.74 10.72
C GLY A 79 -6.02 4.33 9.32
N PHE A 80 -6.21 3.48 8.31
CA PHE A 80 -6.50 3.91 6.94
C PHE A 80 -7.83 4.66 6.84
N ALA A 81 -8.88 4.16 7.45
CA ALA A 81 -10.20 4.80 7.42
C ALA A 81 -10.16 6.19 8.06
N VAL A 82 -9.50 6.31 9.22
CA VAL A 82 -9.36 7.60 9.92
C VAL A 82 -8.45 8.55 9.14
N GLY A 83 -7.20 8.15 8.85
CA GLY A 83 -6.23 9.00 8.17
C GLY A 83 -6.65 9.35 6.75
N GLY A 84 -7.14 8.36 5.99
CA GLY A 84 -7.65 8.55 4.63
C GLY A 84 -8.92 9.39 4.59
N GLY A 85 -9.85 9.17 5.54
CA GLY A 85 -11.08 9.95 5.65
C GLY A 85 -10.81 11.43 5.94
N VAL A 86 -9.94 11.71 6.92
CA VAL A 86 -9.53 13.10 7.25
C VAL A 86 -8.75 13.71 6.09
N GLY A 87 -7.81 12.96 5.48
CA GLY A 87 -7.05 13.42 4.32
C GLY A 87 -7.92 13.75 3.12
N LEU A 88 -8.90 12.90 2.83
CA LEU A 88 -9.88 13.13 1.77
C LEU A 88 -10.74 14.38 2.07
N ALA A 89 -11.29 14.49 3.27
CA ALA A 89 -12.13 15.60 3.66
C ALA A 89 -11.40 16.95 3.59
N LEU A 90 -10.18 17.02 4.12
CA LEU A 90 -9.37 18.23 4.07
C LEU A 90 -8.86 18.52 2.64
N GLY A 91 -8.49 17.49 1.87
CA GLY A 91 -8.12 17.65 0.47
C GLY A 91 -9.27 18.15 -0.40
N LEU A 92 -10.49 17.68 -0.16
CA LEU A 92 -11.69 18.22 -0.80
C LEU A 92 -11.94 19.68 -0.38
N ALA A 93 -11.88 19.98 0.92
CA ALA A 93 -12.12 21.32 1.43
C ALA A 93 -11.12 22.34 0.84
N THR A 94 -9.83 22.05 0.85
CA THR A 94 -8.78 22.94 0.34
C THR A 94 -8.76 22.99 -1.20
N GLY A 95 -9.06 21.89 -1.88
CA GLY A 95 -9.13 21.83 -3.34
C GLY A 95 -10.31 22.63 -3.91
N LEU A 96 -11.46 22.62 -3.22
CA LEU A 96 -12.71 23.28 -3.67
C LEU A 96 -12.84 24.73 -3.19
N SER A 97 -12.24 25.09 -2.05
CA SER A 97 -12.38 26.41 -1.41
C SER A 97 -11.04 27.14 -1.32
N LYS A 98 -10.96 28.33 -1.96
CA LYS A 98 -9.78 29.17 -1.86
C LYS A 98 -9.51 29.66 -0.43
N ALA A 99 -10.56 29.91 0.35
CA ALA A 99 -10.44 30.29 1.75
C ALA A 99 -9.85 29.16 2.60
N ALA A 100 -10.30 27.90 2.39
CA ALA A 100 -9.76 26.75 3.08
C ALA A 100 -8.29 26.48 2.66
N GLU A 101 -7.97 26.64 1.38
CA GLU A 101 -6.59 26.55 0.87
C GLU A 101 -5.68 27.54 1.59
N VAL A 102 -6.01 28.82 1.58
CA VAL A 102 -5.20 29.87 2.22
C VAL A 102 -5.03 29.62 3.73
N ALA A 103 -6.08 29.13 4.39
CA ALA A 103 -6.05 28.89 5.84
C ALA A 103 -5.27 27.63 6.24
N LEU A 104 -5.33 26.55 5.48
CA LEU A 104 -4.90 25.22 5.92
C LEU A 104 -3.71 24.66 5.16
N ASP A 105 -3.58 24.93 3.85
CA ASP A 105 -2.59 24.24 3.01
C ASP A 105 -1.15 24.49 3.49
N SER A 106 -0.80 25.74 3.80
CA SER A 106 0.54 26.08 4.31
C SER A 106 0.89 25.29 5.57
N THR A 107 -0.04 25.22 6.52
CA THR A 107 0.16 24.48 7.79
C THR A 107 0.31 22.98 7.54
N ILE A 108 -0.55 22.40 6.70
CA ILE A 108 -0.49 20.96 6.36
C ILE A 108 0.83 20.64 5.64
N GLN A 109 1.27 21.50 4.71
CA GLN A 109 2.54 21.32 4.00
C GLN A 109 3.75 21.41 4.95
N MET A 110 3.71 22.26 5.99
CA MET A 110 4.76 22.31 7.01
C MET A 110 4.79 21.03 7.82
N ILE A 111 3.65 20.56 8.31
CA ILE A 111 3.56 19.33 9.12
C ILE A 111 4.02 18.10 8.32
N ARG A 112 3.74 18.03 7.02
CA ARG A 112 4.19 16.95 6.14
C ARG A 112 5.71 16.75 6.14
N ASN A 113 6.47 17.83 6.30
CA ASN A 113 7.93 17.76 6.30
C ASN A 113 8.51 17.14 7.58
N ILE A 114 7.67 16.94 8.61
CA ILE A 114 8.08 16.23 9.83
C ILE A 114 8.06 14.73 9.52
N PRO A 115 9.21 14.03 9.65
CA PRO A 115 9.22 12.59 9.44
C PRO A 115 8.30 11.89 10.45
N ALA A 116 7.34 11.11 9.96
CA ALA A 116 6.37 10.42 10.84
C ALA A 116 7.06 9.53 11.89
N LEU A 117 8.20 8.92 11.53
CA LEU A 117 9.00 8.09 12.44
C LEU A 117 9.66 8.92 13.57
N ALA A 118 10.00 10.16 13.31
CA ALA A 118 10.55 11.06 14.34
C ALA A 118 9.49 11.47 15.39
N MET A 119 8.21 11.34 15.06
CA MET A 119 7.11 11.63 15.99
C MET A 119 6.82 10.51 16.99
N ILE A 120 7.42 9.33 16.83
CA ILE A 120 7.15 8.16 17.67
C ILE A 120 7.29 8.46 19.18
N PRO A 121 8.40 9.08 19.67
CA PRO A 121 8.52 9.38 21.11
C PRO A 121 7.41 10.31 21.61
N LEU A 122 7.01 11.28 20.78
CA LEU A 122 5.95 12.22 21.11
C LEU A 122 4.57 11.53 21.13
N VAL A 123 4.33 10.63 20.17
CA VAL A 123 3.09 9.85 20.11
C VAL A 123 2.96 8.93 21.32
N ILE A 124 4.07 8.29 21.75
CA ILE A 124 4.09 7.49 22.97
C ILE A 124 3.83 8.35 24.21
N LEU A 125 4.37 9.55 24.25
CA LEU A 125 4.14 10.50 25.34
C LEU A 125 2.66 10.93 25.43
N TRP A 126 2.00 11.16 24.29
CA TRP A 126 0.61 11.61 24.23
C TRP A 126 -0.42 10.51 24.48
N PHE A 127 -0.19 9.34 23.91
CA PHE A 127 -1.17 8.25 23.88
C PHE A 127 -0.75 7.03 24.72
N GLY A 128 0.47 7.04 25.26
CA GLY A 128 1.04 5.86 25.92
C GLY A 128 1.40 4.74 24.93
N ILE A 129 1.70 3.57 25.49
CA ILE A 129 1.99 2.32 24.75
C ILE A 129 0.66 1.57 24.49
N ASP A 130 -0.29 2.21 23.85
CA ASP A 130 -1.64 1.67 23.65
C ASP A 130 -2.01 1.57 22.16
N GLU A 131 -3.17 1.00 21.88
CA GLU A 131 -3.73 0.85 20.52
C GLU A 131 -3.89 2.21 19.83
N LYS A 132 -4.21 3.28 20.59
CA LYS A 132 -4.36 4.65 20.07
C LYS A 132 -3.09 5.17 19.41
N ALA A 133 -1.92 4.89 19.99
CA ALA A 133 -0.63 5.30 19.43
C ALA A 133 -0.38 4.65 18.06
N LYS A 134 -0.66 3.35 17.93
CA LYS A 134 -0.51 2.60 16.68
C LYS A 134 -1.45 3.11 15.60
N LEU A 135 -2.72 3.29 15.94
CA LEU A 135 -3.72 3.83 15.02
C LEU A 135 -3.38 5.25 14.55
N PHE A 136 -2.88 6.10 15.44
CA PHE A 136 -2.44 7.45 15.11
C PHE A 136 -1.26 7.45 14.12
N LEU A 137 -0.25 6.61 14.34
CA LEU A 137 0.90 6.50 13.43
C LEU A 137 0.49 6.03 12.03
N VAL A 138 -0.39 5.03 11.96
CA VAL A 138 -0.93 4.55 10.68
C VAL A 138 -1.76 5.64 10.01
N ALA A 139 -2.65 6.30 10.75
CA ALA A 139 -3.48 7.38 10.24
C ALA A 139 -2.65 8.56 9.71
N LEU A 140 -1.58 8.92 10.41
CA LEU A 140 -0.65 9.97 9.99
C LEU A 140 0.05 9.64 8.68
N GLY A 141 0.52 8.39 8.53
CA GLY A 141 1.16 7.94 7.29
C GLY A 141 0.22 7.92 6.08
N VAL A 142 -1.05 7.60 6.31
CA VAL A 142 -2.09 7.54 5.27
C VAL A 142 -2.61 8.94 4.90
N PHE A 143 -2.69 9.83 5.86
CA PHE A 143 -3.29 11.16 5.73
C PHE A 143 -2.67 11.99 4.58
N PHE A 144 -1.35 12.15 4.57
CA PHE A 144 -0.69 13.05 3.61
C PHE A 144 -0.82 12.60 2.15
N PRO A 145 -0.60 11.33 1.78
CA PRO A 145 -0.80 10.89 0.40
C PRO A 145 -2.22 11.12 -0.10
N VAL A 146 -3.22 10.82 0.74
CA VAL A 146 -4.62 11.03 0.37
C VAL A 146 -4.94 12.52 0.24
N TYR A 147 -4.53 13.34 1.22
CA TYR A 147 -4.71 14.79 1.18
C TYR A 147 -4.15 15.41 -0.09
N ILE A 148 -2.85 15.19 -0.35
CA ILE A 148 -2.14 15.84 -1.46
C ILE A 148 -2.72 15.45 -2.81
N ASN A 149 -2.97 14.15 -3.02
CA ASN A 149 -3.50 13.69 -4.29
C ASN A 149 -4.96 14.12 -4.49
N THR A 150 -5.74 14.27 -3.41
CA THR A 150 -7.09 14.83 -3.49
C THR A 150 -7.05 16.31 -3.85
N TYR A 151 -6.24 17.10 -3.15
CA TYR A 151 -6.07 18.52 -3.41
C TYR A 151 -5.59 18.79 -4.85
N HIS A 152 -4.50 18.14 -5.27
CA HIS A 152 -3.98 18.29 -6.63
C HIS A 152 -4.94 17.76 -7.70
N GLY A 153 -5.61 16.65 -7.44
CA GLY A 153 -6.61 16.08 -8.35
C GLY A 153 -7.73 17.07 -8.66
N ILE A 154 -8.26 17.75 -7.64
CA ILE A 154 -9.30 18.75 -7.82
C ILE A 154 -8.78 19.96 -8.61
N ARG A 155 -7.58 20.41 -8.30
CA ARG A 155 -6.97 21.59 -8.95
C ARG A 155 -6.51 21.32 -10.38
N SER A 156 -6.27 20.07 -10.74
CA SER A 156 -5.83 19.66 -12.09
C SER A 156 -6.98 19.42 -13.07
N VAL A 157 -8.24 19.53 -12.63
CA VAL A 157 -9.39 19.43 -13.54
C VAL A 157 -9.36 20.55 -14.57
N ASP A 158 -9.48 20.18 -15.84
CA ASP A 158 -9.40 21.12 -16.96
C ASP A 158 -10.44 22.27 -16.83
N ALA A 159 -9.96 23.51 -16.85
CA ALA A 159 -10.77 24.69 -16.76
C ALA A 159 -11.78 24.77 -17.92
N SER A 160 -11.42 24.28 -19.11
CA SER A 160 -12.29 24.26 -20.28
C SER A 160 -13.51 23.37 -20.07
N LEU A 161 -13.35 22.24 -19.39
CA LEU A 161 -14.46 21.35 -19.03
C LEU A 161 -15.39 22.02 -18.02
N ILE A 162 -14.82 22.77 -17.06
CA ILE A 162 -15.61 23.51 -16.07
C ILE A 162 -16.41 24.63 -16.74
N GLU A 163 -15.81 25.37 -17.66
CA GLU A 163 -16.47 26.44 -18.42
C GLU A 163 -17.56 25.89 -19.33
N MET A 164 -17.28 24.80 -20.04
CA MET A 164 -18.27 24.11 -20.86
C MET A 164 -19.48 23.67 -20.02
N ALA A 165 -19.25 23.03 -18.88
CA ALA A 165 -20.33 22.59 -17.99
C ALA A 165 -21.16 23.76 -17.50
N LYS A 166 -20.55 24.90 -17.16
CA LYS A 166 -21.25 26.13 -16.77
C LYS A 166 -22.08 26.70 -17.91
N SER A 167 -21.65 26.64 -19.16
CA SER A 167 -22.35 27.08 -20.35
C SER A 167 -23.62 26.24 -20.59
N TYR A 168 -23.59 24.94 -20.23
CA TYR A 168 -24.75 24.05 -20.21
C TYR A 168 -25.64 24.18 -18.96
N GLY A 169 -25.36 25.18 -18.11
CA GLY A 169 -26.17 25.45 -16.91
C GLY A 169 -25.84 24.61 -15.70
N VAL A 170 -24.81 23.76 -15.76
CA VAL A 170 -24.37 22.95 -14.61
C VAL A 170 -23.58 23.84 -13.65
N ARG A 171 -24.14 24.10 -12.46
CA ARG A 171 -23.55 25.01 -11.46
C ARG A 171 -23.62 24.40 -10.04
N GLY A 172 -22.92 25.01 -9.10
CA GLY A 172 -22.95 24.63 -7.68
C GLY A 172 -22.59 23.15 -7.44
N PHE A 173 -23.35 22.49 -6.60
CA PHE A 173 -23.08 21.10 -6.20
C PHE A 173 -23.10 20.11 -7.39
N ALA A 174 -23.94 20.37 -8.41
CA ALA A 174 -23.99 19.55 -9.62
C ALA A 174 -22.65 19.59 -10.39
N LEU A 175 -22.00 20.76 -10.46
CA LEU A 175 -20.69 20.92 -11.08
C LEU A 175 -19.62 20.08 -10.36
N TYR A 176 -19.62 20.10 -9.03
CA TYR A 176 -18.68 19.30 -8.25
C TYR A 176 -18.89 17.81 -8.46
N ARG A 177 -20.13 17.35 -8.37
CA ARG A 177 -20.47 15.93 -8.45
C ARG A 177 -20.24 15.32 -9.84
N HIS A 178 -20.56 16.04 -10.92
CA HIS A 178 -20.55 15.49 -12.29
C HIS A 178 -19.32 15.85 -13.10
N VAL A 179 -18.54 16.85 -12.71
CA VAL A 179 -17.37 17.30 -13.47
C VAL A 179 -16.09 17.24 -12.62
N ILE A 180 -16.07 17.96 -11.48
CA ILE A 180 -14.82 18.11 -10.71
C ILE A 180 -14.42 16.81 -10.03
N LEU A 181 -15.33 16.18 -9.31
CA LEU A 181 -15.02 14.95 -8.56
C LEU A 181 -14.67 13.78 -9.50
N PRO A 182 -15.41 13.50 -10.58
CA PRO A 182 -14.97 12.50 -11.55
C PRO A 182 -13.61 12.84 -12.19
N GLY A 183 -13.38 14.10 -12.56
CA GLY A 183 -12.09 14.53 -13.12
C GLY A 183 -10.93 14.38 -12.14
N ALA A 184 -11.16 14.57 -10.84
CA ALA A 184 -10.14 14.40 -9.78
C ALA A 184 -9.93 12.93 -9.38
N LEU A 185 -10.87 12.03 -9.66
CA LEU A 185 -10.89 10.65 -9.18
C LEU A 185 -9.62 9.85 -9.53
N PRO A 186 -9.02 9.96 -10.73
CA PRO A 186 -7.77 9.28 -11.04
C PRO A 186 -6.64 9.65 -10.07
N SER A 187 -6.47 10.94 -9.78
CA SER A 187 -5.46 11.42 -8.83
C SER A 187 -5.75 10.96 -7.40
N ILE A 188 -7.01 11.02 -6.96
CA ILE A 188 -7.43 10.55 -5.63
C ILE A 188 -7.08 9.06 -5.46
N LEU A 189 -7.34 8.22 -6.46
CA LEU A 189 -7.03 6.80 -6.41
C LEU A 189 -5.53 6.51 -6.41
N VAL A 190 -4.73 7.31 -7.10
CA VAL A 190 -3.26 7.25 -6.96
C VAL A 190 -2.84 7.53 -5.52
N GLY A 191 -3.44 8.54 -4.88
CA GLY A 191 -3.21 8.84 -3.46
C GLY A 191 -3.62 7.70 -2.54
N VAL A 192 -4.78 7.10 -2.75
CA VAL A 192 -5.30 5.94 -2.00
C VAL A 192 -4.35 4.74 -2.15
N ARG A 193 -3.88 4.46 -3.35
CA ARG A 193 -2.95 3.36 -3.62
C ARG A 193 -1.62 3.56 -2.92
N PHE A 194 -1.06 4.77 -2.97
CA PHE A 194 0.19 5.10 -2.26
C PHE A 194 0.00 5.00 -0.74
N ALA A 195 -1.13 5.49 -0.23
CA ALA A 195 -1.49 5.42 1.19
C ALA A 195 -1.64 3.97 1.68
N LEU A 196 -2.20 3.05 0.87
CA LEU A 196 -2.29 1.63 1.19
C LEU A 196 -0.91 0.97 1.35
N GLY A 197 0.08 1.39 0.57
CA GLY A 197 1.46 0.95 0.76
C GLY A 197 2.08 1.48 2.06
N LEU A 198 1.95 2.78 2.32
CA LEU A 198 2.47 3.42 3.53
C LEU A 198 1.78 2.94 4.81
N MET A 199 0.52 2.58 4.74
CA MET A 199 -0.25 1.99 5.84
C MET A 199 0.47 0.80 6.48
N TRP A 200 0.94 -0.14 5.67
CA TRP A 200 1.66 -1.31 6.14
C TRP A 200 3.04 -0.95 6.72
N VAL A 201 3.76 -0.02 6.10
CA VAL A 201 5.06 0.45 6.60
C VAL A 201 4.91 1.11 7.96
N MET A 202 3.92 1.98 8.14
CA MET A 202 3.66 2.62 9.43
C MET A 202 3.20 1.62 10.48
N LEU A 203 2.37 0.64 10.10
CA LEU A 203 1.90 -0.40 11.01
C LEU A 203 3.04 -1.29 11.52
N ILE A 204 3.94 -1.75 10.63
CA ILE A 204 5.14 -2.51 11.02
C ILE A 204 5.88 -1.76 12.13
N VAL A 205 6.20 -0.51 11.89
CA VAL A 205 6.96 0.30 12.86
C VAL A 205 6.20 0.46 14.17
N ALA A 206 4.91 0.76 14.10
CA ALA A 206 4.08 0.92 15.29
C ALA A 206 3.98 -0.38 16.12
N GLU A 207 3.88 -1.53 15.46
CA GLU A 207 3.79 -2.82 16.14
C GLU A 207 5.12 -3.32 16.68
N THR A 208 6.26 -3.01 16.05
CA THR A 208 7.58 -3.40 16.54
C THR A 208 8.01 -2.64 17.79
N ILE A 209 7.46 -1.44 18.02
CA ILE A 209 7.86 -0.60 19.15
C ILE A 209 7.02 -0.87 20.39
N SER A 210 5.73 -1.14 20.25
CA SER A 210 4.83 -1.09 21.40
C SER A 210 3.66 -2.08 21.37
N ALA A 211 3.69 -3.12 20.53
CA ALA A 211 2.58 -4.07 20.45
C ALA A 211 2.74 -5.25 21.42
N GLN A 212 1.61 -5.80 21.87
CA GLN A 212 1.48 -7.08 22.59
C GLN A 212 0.77 -8.14 21.72
N SER A 213 0.47 -7.80 20.47
CA SER A 213 -0.20 -8.66 19.47
C SER A 213 -0.02 -8.05 18.09
N GLY A 214 -0.17 -8.87 17.05
CA GLY A 214 0.00 -8.47 15.66
C GLY A 214 1.27 -9.06 15.04
N ILE A 215 1.42 -8.90 13.72
CA ILE A 215 2.54 -9.47 12.96
C ILE A 215 3.87 -8.88 13.44
N GLY A 216 3.91 -7.56 13.71
CA GLY A 216 5.10 -6.89 14.21
C GLY A 216 5.53 -7.40 15.58
N TYR A 217 4.58 -7.60 16.49
CA TYR A 217 4.83 -8.24 17.79
C TYR A 217 5.37 -9.67 17.62
N MET A 218 4.70 -10.51 16.82
CA MET A 218 5.16 -11.87 16.53
C MET A 218 6.60 -11.88 16.02
N THR A 219 6.94 -10.96 15.10
CA THR A 219 8.27 -10.84 14.53
C THR A 219 9.32 -10.40 15.57
N MET A 220 8.97 -9.44 16.43
CA MET A 220 9.87 -8.96 17.49
C MET A 220 10.07 -10.00 18.58
N ASN A 221 9.02 -10.69 18.99
CA ASN A 221 9.09 -11.79 19.94
C ASN A 221 9.98 -12.91 19.40
N ALA A 222 9.78 -13.33 18.15
CA ALA A 222 10.63 -14.32 17.49
C ALA A 222 12.12 -13.89 17.43
N ARG A 223 12.37 -12.59 17.20
CA ARG A 223 13.74 -12.03 17.22
C ARG A 223 14.40 -12.15 18.60
N GLU A 224 13.65 -11.86 19.67
CA GLU A 224 14.17 -11.98 21.05
C GLU A 224 14.56 -13.42 21.40
N PHE A 225 13.81 -14.40 20.89
CA PHE A 225 14.09 -15.82 21.06
C PHE A 225 15.00 -16.43 19.99
N LEU A 226 15.62 -15.59 19.12
CA LEU A 226 16.51 -16.02 18.03
C LEU A 226 15.85 -16.98 17.02
N GLN A 227 14.53 -16.94 16.88
CA GLN A 227 13.75 -17.71 15.90
C GLN A 227 13.73 -16.97 14.55
N THR A 228 14.86 -16.96 13.86
CA THR A 228 15.05 -16.21 12.62
C THR A 228 14.14 -16.68 11.48
N ASP A 229 13.72 -17.94 11.47
CA ASP A 229 12.73 -18.50 10.55
C ASP A 229 11.35 -17.85 10.71
N VAL A 230 10.87 -17.66 11.94
CA VAL A 230 9.62 -16.94 12.23
C VAL A 230 9.74 -15.45 11.88
N VAL A 231 10.90 -14.84 12.11
CA VAL A 231 11.15 -13.43 11.68
C VAL A 231 10.97 -13.29 10.17
N VAL A 232 11.55 -14.21 9.39
CA VAL A 232 11.40 -14.21 7.92
C VAL A 232 9.95 -14.43 7.51
N VAL A 233 9.20 -15.33 8.18
CA VAL A 233 7.77 -15.51 7.95
C VAL A 233 7.02 -14.20 8.17
N GLY A 234 7.29 -13.46 9.25
CA GLY A 234 6.67 -12.15 9.51
C GLY A 234 6.92 -11.13 8.40
N ILE A 235 8.17 -11.04 7.91
CA ILE A 235 8.52 -10.17 6.78
C ILE A 235 7.75 -10.56 5.51
N LEU A 236 7.67 -11.87 5.22
CA LEU A 236 6.92 -12.37 4.06
C LEU A 236 5.42 -12.10 4.18
N LEU A 237 4.84 -12.20 5.38
CA LEU A 237 3.44 -11.83 5.62
C LEU A 237 3.16 -10.37 5.27
N TYR A 238 4.02 -9.44 5.69
CA TYR A 238 3.88 -8.03 5.30
C TYR A 238 4.02 -7.83 3.79
N ALA A 239 4.95 -8.53 3.14
CA ALA A 239 5.10 -8.46 1.68
C ALA A 239 3.84 -8.95 0.96
N VAL A 240 3.23 -10.06 1.43
CA VAL A 240 1.98 -10.59 0.89
C VAL A 240 0.82 -9.63 1.11
N LEU A 241 0.65 -9.10 2.32
CA LEU A 241 -0.42 -8.17 2.66
C LEU A 241 -0.28 -6.85 1.89
N GLY A 242 0.94 -6.33 1.76
CA GLY A 242 1.22 -5.16 0.91
C GLY A 242 0.89 -5.41 -0.56
N LYS A 243 1.23 -6.61 -1.06
CA LYS A 243 0.86 -7.01 -2.43
C LYS A 243 -0.64 -7.14 -2.62
N LEU A 244 -1.36 -7.71 -1.65
CA LEU A 244 -2.82 -7.79 -1.67
C LEU A 244 -3.45 -6.39 -1.69
N ALA A 245 -2.93 -5.46 -0.90
CA ALA A 245 -3.37 -4.06 -0.90
C ALA A 245 -3.15 -3.38 -2.27
N ASP A 246 -1.99 -3.61 -2.93
CA ASP A 246 -1.73 -3.10 -4.30
C ASP A 246 -2.69 -3.71 -5.34
N VAL A 247 -2.97 -5.01 -5.24
CA VAL A 247 -3.93 -5.69 -6.12
C VAL A 247 -5.34 -5.13 -5.92
N LEU A 248 -5.74 -4.93 -4.66
CA LEU A 248 -7.04 -4.33 -4.32
C LEU A 248 -7.14 -2.89 -4.86
N ALA A 249 -6.10 -2.08 -4.70
CA ALA A 249 -6.05 -0.73 -5.25
C ALA A 249 -6.20 -0.72 -6.77
N LYS A 250 -5.45 -1.57 -7.47
CA LYS A 250 -5.55 -1.71 -8.94
C LYS A 250 -6.92 -2.19 -9.40
N TRP A 251 -7.54 -3.10 -8.65
CA TRP A 251 -8.90 -3.54 -8.92
C TRP A 251 -9.89 -2.39 -8.77
N LEU A 252 -9.78 -1.62 -7.68
CA LEU A 252 -10.60 -0.44 -7.43
C LEU A 252 -10.44 0.61 -8.55
N GLU A 253 -9.19 0.90 -8.97
CA GLU A 253 -8.90 1.78 -10.09
C GLU A 253 -9.61 1.32 -11.36
N ARG A 254 -9.53 0.04 -11.72
CA ARG A 254 -10.17 -0.51 -12.92
C ARG A 254 -11.69 -0.42 -12.90
N VAL A 255 -12.31 -0.68 -11.75
CA VAL A 255 -13.77 -0.63 -11.60
C VAL A 255 -14.29 0.80 -11.63
N THR A 256 -13.59 1.73 -11.00
CA THR A 256 -14.03 3.12 -10.87
C THR A 256 -13.65 4.00 -12.06
N LEU A 257 -12.57 3.67 -12.79
CA LEU A 257 -12.03 4.44 -13.92
C LEU A 257 -12.25 3.78 -15.28
N CYS A 258 -13.23 2.91 -15.43
CA CYS A 258 -13.55 2.24 -16.71
C CYS A 258 -13.82 3.20 -17.86
N TRP A 259 -14.25 4.43 -17.56
CA TRP A 259 -14.51 5.52 -18.51
C TRP A 259 -13.25 6.31 -18.91
N HIS A 260 -12.16 6.22 -18.16
CA HIS A 260 -10.98 7.04 -18.38
C HIS A 260 -10.09 6.43 -19.48
N PRO A 261 -9.61 7.22 -20.48
CA PRO A 261 -8.85 6.72 -21.64
C PRO A 261 -7.61 5.89 -21.29
N ALA A 262 -6.89 6.25 -20.22
CA ALA A 262 -5.70 5.52 -19.79
C ALA A 262 -5.98 4.07 -19.35
N TYR A 263 -7.22 3.75 -18.97
CA TYR A 263 -7.63 2.42 -18.53
C TYR A 263 -8.37 1.61 -19.59
N GLN A 264 -8.81 2.26 -20.68
CA GLN A 264 -9.43 1.60 -21.84
C GLN A 264 -8.41 0.91 -22.77
N SER A 265 -7.16 1.39 -22.79
CA SER A 265 -6.11 0.85 -23.67
C SER A 265 -5.62 -0.56 -23.27
N GLY A 266 -5.90 -1.02 -22.07
CA GLY A 266 -5.53 -2.36 -21.58
C GLY A 266 -6.41 -3.51 -22.09
N ALA A 267 -7.51 -3.22 -22.79
CA ALA A 267 -8.42 -4.23 -23.36
C ALA A 267 -8.01 -4.68 -24.79
N LYS A 268 -6.94 -4.10 -25.36
CA LYS A 268 -6.48 -4.37 -26.73
C LYS A 268 -5.05 -4.97 -26.81
N ALA A 269 -4.51 -5.53 -25.72
CA ALA A 269 -3.21 -6.22 -25.74
C ALA A 269 -3.35 -7.70 -25.38
#